data_8a57e9468d4f47c53c5b58e8070de058
#
_entry.id   8a57e9468d4f47c53c5b58e8070de058
#
_cell.length_a   1.000
_cell.length_b   1.000
_cell.length_c   1.000
_cell.angle_alpha   90.00
_cell.angle_beta   90.00
_cell.angle_gamma   90.00
#
_symmetry.space_group_name_H-M   'P 1'
#
loop_
_entity.id
_entity.type
_entity.pdbx_description
1 polymer ?
#
loop_
_entity_poly.entity_id
_entity_poly.type
_entity_poly.pdbx_seq_one_letter_code
_entity_poly.pdbx_strand_id
1 'polypeptide(L)'
;GEQDEGNVWEAAMLAGKYKLSNVIAITDRNNIQIDGPTESVMPLEDLKEKWEAFGWHVIEINGNDIEAVIDACGMAKAIAEKPIMIIAHTIPGKGVDFMESDFHWHGMPPDHEQAKKALHELRTLGGKIRGEHE
;
A
#
# COMPACT_ATOMS: atom_id res chain seq x y z
N GLY A 1 10.36 -2.95 -1.09
CA GLY A 1 11.46 -3.93 -0.90
C GLY A 1 10.96 -5.32 -0.54
N GLU A 2 9.90 -5.44 0.26
CA GLU A 2 9.35 -6.77 0.59
C GLU A 2 8.87 -7.52 -0.66
N GLN A 3 8.34 -6.83 -1.65
CA GLN A 3 7.94 -7.44 -2.92
C GLN A 3 9.14 -7.94 -3.76
N ASP A 4 10.35 -7.52 -3.45
CA ASP A 4 11.56 -8.00 -4.12
C ASP A 4 12.09 -9.31 -3.49
N GLU A 5 11.54 -9.72 -2.35
CA GLU A 5 11.90 -10.96 -1.68
C GLU A 5 11.35 -12.18 -2.43
N GLY A 6 12.24 -13.15 -2.75
CA GLY A 6 11.84 -14.35 -3.50
C GLY A 6 10.75 -15.19 -2.84
N ASN A 7 10.71 -15.22 -1.49
CA ASN A 7 9.71 -15.97 -0.74
C ASN A 7 8.27 -15.48 -0.97
N VAL A 8 8.08 -14.20 -1.29
CA VAL A 8 6.76 -13.63 -1.65
C VAL A 8 6.26 -14.29 -2.94
N TRP A 9 7.11 -14.39 -3.94
CA TRP A 9 6.75 -14.99 -5.24
C TRP A 9 6.61 -16.50 -5.17
N GLU A 10 7.40 -17.17 -4.36
CA GLU A 10 7.23 -18.60 -4.07
C GLU A 10 5.89 -18.88 -3.40
N ALA A 11 5.50 -18.06 -2.42
CA ALA A 11 4.19 -18.15 -1.78
C ALA A 11 3.05 -17.84 -2.75
N ALA A 12 3.23 -16.85 -3.63
CA ALA A 12 2.26 -16.49 -4.66
C ALA A 12 1.98 -17.67 -5.62
N MET A 13 3.04 -18.33 -6.10
CA MET A 13 2.92 -19.53 -6.95
C MET A 13 2.17 -20.65 -6.23
N LEU A 14 2.50 -20.90 -4.96
CA LEU A 14 1.87 -21.97 -4.19
C LEU A 14 0.39 -21.71 -3.95
N ALA A 15 0.04 -20.49 -3.53
CA ALA A 15 -1.35 -20.11 -3.29
C ALA A 15 -2.18 -20.17 -4.56
N GLY A 16 -1.64 -19.71 -5.68
CA GLY A 16 -2.29 -19.82 -6.99
C GLY A 16 -2.50 -21.27 -7.42
N LYS A 17 -1.48 -22.13 -7.28
CA LYS A 17 -1.56 -23.57 -7.59
C LYS A 17 -2.70 -24.26 -6.84
N TYR A 18 -2.82 -23.99 -5.54
CA TYR A 18 -3.83 -24.62 -4.68
C TYR A 18 -5.16 -23.86 -4.66
N LYS A 19 -5.25 -22.74 -5.37
CA LYS A 19 -6.44 -21.87 -5.42
C LYS A 19 -6.96 -21.52 -4.03
N LEU A 20 -6.04 -21.04 -3.17
CA LEU A 20 -6.35 -20.73 -1.78
C LEU A 20 -7.23 -19.47 -1.69
N SER A 21 -8.50 -19.61 -1.99
CA SER A 21 -9.47 -18.50 -2.06
C SER A 21 -9.75 -17.81 -0.72
N ASN A 22 -9.31 -18.40 0.37
CA ASN A 22 -9.35 -17.80 1.71
C ASN A 22 -8.11 -16.96 2.04
N VAL A 23 -7.16 -16.83 1.12
CA VAL A 23 -5.98 -15.97 1.27
C VAL A 23 -6.25 -14.64 0.57
N ILE A 24 -6.17 -13.56 1.34
CA ILE A 24 -6.21 -12.18 0.87
C ILE A 24 -4.87 -11.54 1.24
N ALA A 25 -4.11 -11.13 0.25
CA ALA A 25 -2.88 -10.37 0.43
C ALA A 25 -3.11 -8.91 0.05
N ILE A 26 -2.44 -8.00 0.72
CA ILE A 26 -2.51 -6.56 0.43
C ILE A 26 -1.10 -6.05 0.23
N THR A 27 -0.85 -5.42 -0.91
CA THR A 27 0.39 -4.70 -1.18
C THR A 27 0.18 -3.21 -0.94
N ASP A 28 0.93 -2.63 -0.02
CA ASP A 28 1.08 -1.19 0.10
C ASP A 28 2.02 -0.70 -1.03
N ARG A 29 1.41 -0.28 -2.15
CA ARG A 29 2.13 0.20 -3.33
C ARG A 29 2.45 1.69 -3.18
N ASN A 30 3.39 1.98 -2.28
CA ASN A 30 3.79 3.33 -1.90
C ASN A 30 4.91 3.92 -2.76
N ASN A 31 5.46 3.18 -3.71
CA ASN A 31 6.50 3.57 -4.67
C ASN A 31 7.86 3.93 -4.07
N ILE A 32 8.09 3.64 -2.78
CA ILE A 32 9.38 3.86 -2.12
C ILE A 32 9.89 2.60 -1.44
N GLN A 33 11.18 2.56 -1.19
CA GLN A 33 11.83 1.64 -0.28
C GLN A 33 13.02 2.36 0.40
N ILE A 34 13.72 1.70 1.31
CA ILE A 34 14.80 2.29 2.11
C ILE A 34 15.84 3.03 1.26
N ASP A 35 16.21 2.48 0.11
CA ASP A 35 17.30 2.98 -0.72
C ASP A 35 16.86 3.98 -1.81
N GLY A 36 15.55 4.18 -1.99
CA GLY A 36 15.05 5.13 -2.99
C GLY A 36 13.66 4.81 -3.54
N PRO A 37 13.27 5.46 -4.64
CA PRO A 37 12.06 5.12 -5.38
C PRO A 37 12.13 3.68 -5.91
N THR A 38 11.04 2.92 -5.77
CA THR A 38 10.98 1.50 -6.11
C THR A 38 11.50 1.20 -7.51
N GLU A 39 11.01 1.92 -8.52
CA GLU A 39 11.37 1.64 -9.91
C GLU A 39 12.83 1.99 -10.26
N SER A 40 13.51 2.76 -9.39
CA SER A 40 14.94 3.06 -9.56
C SER A 40 15.84 2.04 -8.89
N VAL A 41 15.37 1.39 -7.84
CA VAL A 41 16.15 0.41 -7.05
C VAL A 41 15.93 -1.00 -7.59
N MET A 42 14.69 -1.48 -7.61
CA MET A 42 14.28 -2.76 -8.20
C MET A 42 12.85 -2.64 -8.73
N PRO A 43 12.67 -2.57 -10.06
CA PRO A 43 11.36 -2.34 -10.66
C PRO A 43 10.33 -3.43 -10.36
N LEU A 44 9.14 -3.03 -9.93
CA LEU A 44 8.03 -3.93 -9.65
C LEU A 44 7.00 -4.03 -10.78
N GLU A 45 6.97 -3.07 -11.71
CA GLU A 45 5.97 -3.06 -12.78
C GLU A 45 6.20 -4.16 -13.83
N ASP A 46 5.18 -4.73 -14.46
CA ASP A 46 3.74 -4.54 -14.09
C ASP A 46 3.36 -5.47 -12.94
N LEU A 47 3.13 -4.92 -11.77
CA LEU A 47 2.86 -5.71 -10.56
C LEU A 47 1.54 -6.48 -10.66
N LYS A 48 0.50 -5.86 -11.20
CA LYS A 48 -0.79 -6.51 -11.42
C LYS A 48 -0.66 -7.76 -12.30
N GLU A 49 -0.02 -7.62 -13.46
CA GLU A 49 0.17 -8.73 -14.40
C GLU A 49 0.98 -9.87 -13.79
N LYS A 50 1.97 -9.56 -12.94
CA LYS A 50 2.75 -10.59 -12.22
C LYS A 50 1.86 -11.44 -11.31
N TRP A 51 1.01 -10.82 -10.50
CA TRP A 51 0.08 -11.52 -9.61
C TRP A 51 -0.97 -12.31 -10.38
N GLU A 52 -1.54 -11.72 -11.44
CA GLU A 52 -2.50 -12.40 -12.32
C GLU A 52 -1.89 -13.62 -13.01
N ALA A 53 -0.63 -13.54 -13.43
CA ALA A 53 0.11 -14.65 -14.04
C ALA A 53 0.30 -15.83 -13.07
N PHE A 54 0.39 -15.57 -11.76
CA PHE A 54 0.38 -16.63 -10.74
C PHE A 54 -1.03 -17.15 -10.41
N GLY A 55 -2.08 -16.69 -11.08
CA GLY A 55 -3.45 -17.16 -10.90
C GLY A 55 -4.23 -16.49 -9.78
N TRP A 56 -3.76 -15.32 -9.31
CA TRP A 56 -4.47 -14.50 -8.35
C TRP A 56 -5.53 -13.63 -9.02
N HIS A 57 -6.57 -13.27 -8.27
CA HIS A 57 -7.47 -12.18 -8.63
C HIS A 57 -6.91 -10.89 -8.05
N VAL A 58 -6.75 -9.86 -8.89
CA VAL A 58 -6.15 -8.59 -8.47
C VAL A 58 -7.19 -7.48 -8.43
N ILE A 59 -7.21 -6.73 -7.33
CA ILE A 59 -8.03 -5.55 -7.12
C ILE A 59 -7.09 -4.38 -6.88
N GLU A 60 -7.18 -3.33 -7.69
CA GLU A 60 -6.40 -2.10 -7.50
C GLU A 60 -7.26 -1.00 -6.91
N ILE A 61 -6.74 -0.31 -5.89
CA ILE A 61 -7.46 0.74 -5.18
C ILE A 61 -6.57 1.93 -4.84
N ASN A 62 -7.20 3.07 -4.55
CA ASN A 62 -6.55 4.14 -3.81
C ASN A 62 -6.45 3.73 -2.33
N GLY A 63 -5.25 3.38 -1.87
CA GLY A 63 -5.02 2.91 -0.50
C GLY A 63 -5.12 4.00 0.58
N ASN A 64 -5.19 5.28 0.19
CA ASN A 64 -5.47 6.37 1.12
C ASN A 64 -6.96 6.70 1.25
N ASP A 65 -7.83 5.95 0.57
CA ASP A 65 -9.28 6.04 0.66
C ASP A 65 -9.83 4.86 1.49
N ILE A 66 -10.31 5.15 2.68
CA ILE A 66 -10.81 4.12 3.61
C ILE A 66 -12.04 3.41 3.06
N GLU A 67 -12.93 4.11 2.36
CA GLU A 67 -14.10 3.48 1.75
C GLU A 67 -13.68 2.48 0.66
N ALA A 68 -12.73 2.86 -0.20
CA ALA A 68 -12.18 1.95 -1.21
C ALA A 68 -11.51 0.71 -0.60
N VAL A 69 -10.83 0.86 0.55
CA VAL A 69 -10.23 -0.28 1.28
C VAL A 69 -11.31 -1.21 1.83
N ILE A 70 -12.37 -0.66 2.44
CA ILE A 70 -13.48 -1.45 2.98
C ILE A 70 -14.18 -2.22 1.86
N ASP A 71 -14.48 -1.55 0.75
CA ASP A 71 -15.14 -2.15 -0.41
C ASP A 71 -14.29 -3.26 -1.04
N ALA A 72 -12.99 -3.02 -1.22
CA ALA A 72 -12.05 -4.03 -1.73
C ALA A 72 -12.00 -5.28 -0.84
N CYS A 73 -11.96 -5.09 0.49
CA CYS A 73 -12.01 -6.21 1.43
C CYS A 73 -13.35 -6.96 1.36
N GLY A 74 -14.45 -6.25 1.15
CA GLY A 74 -15.78 -6.84 0.94
C GLY A 74 -15.84 -7.67 -0.35
N MET A 75 -15.36 -7.10 -1.46
CA MET A 75 -15.24 -7.82 -2.75
C MET A 75 -14.34 -9.04 -2.65
N ALA A 76 -13.18 -8.91 -2.01
CA ALA A 76 -12.24 -9.99 -1.83
C ALA A 76 -12.86 -11.20 -1.11
N LYS A 77 -13.67 -10.96 -0.09
CA LYS A 77 -14.37 -12.04 0.64
C LYS A 77 -15.45 -12.73 -0.18
N ALA A 78 -15.97 -12.09 -1.20
CA ALA A 78 -17.00 -12.67 -2.08
C ALA A 78 -16.40 -13.57 -3.18
N ILE A 79 -15.10 -13.49 -3.43
CA ILE A 79 -14.41 -14.27 -4.46
C ILE A 79 -13.96 -15.61 -3.85
N ALA A 80 -14.53 -16.71 -4.34
CA ALA A 80 -14.31 -18.05 -3.78
C ALA A 80 -13.47 -18.97 -4.71
N GLU A 81 -12.90 -18.44 -5.79
CA GLU A 81 -12.27 -19.28 -6.82
C GLU A 81 -10.74 -19.17 -6.84
N LYS A 82 -10.19 -18.06 -6.36
CA LYS A 82 -8.76 -17.73 -6.46
C LYS A 82 -8.30 -17.00 -5.20
N PRO A 83 -7.01 -17.03 -4.85
CA PRO A 83 -6.45 -16.10 -3.89
C PRO A 83 -6.55 -14.66 -4.42
N ILE A 84 -6.64 -13.70 -3.53
CA ILE A 84 -6.88 -12.30 -3.86
C ILE A 84 -5.68 -11.45 -3.46
N MET A 85 -5.22 -10.61 -4.38
CA MET A 85 -4.25 -9.55 -4.14
C MET A 85 -4.94 -8.20 -4.25
N ILE A 86 -4.88 -7.40 -3.21
CA ILE A 86 -5.29 -6.00 -3.23
C ILE A 86 -4.02 -5.15 -3.38
N ILE A 87 -3.88 -4.45 -4.48
CA ILE A 87 -2.80 -3.47 -4.69
C ILE A 87 -3.34 -2.11 -4.27
N ALA A 88 -2.91 -1.65 -3.10
CA ALA A 88 -3.31 -0.38 -2.53
C ALA A 88 -2.28 0.69 -2.90
N HIS A 89 -2.60 1.55 -3.86
CA HIS A 89 -1.76 2.68 -4.23
C HIS A 89 -1.85 3.75 -3.15
N THR A 90 -0.74 3.99 -2.45
CA THR A 90 -0.66 4.94 -1.34
C THR A 90 0.37 6.02 -1.59
N ILE A 91 0.21 7.13 -0.90
CA ILE A 91 1.21 8.18 -0.79
C ILE A 91 1.86 8.04 0.58
N PRO A 92 3.14 7.65 0.68
CA PRO A 92 3.84 7.56 1.96
C PRO A 92 3.93 8.95 2.59
N GLY A 93 3.67 9.03 3.89
CA GLY A 93 3.64 10.32 4.61
C GLY A 93 2.40 11.17 4.34
N LYS A 94 1.33 10.61 3.76
CA LYS A 94 0.10 11.31 3.38
C LYS A 94 -0.43 12.23 4.47
N GLY A 95 -0.62 13.51 4.10
CA GLY A 95 -1.11 14.56 5.00
C GLY A 95 0.00 15.36 5.70
N VAL A 96 1.26 15.03 5.46
CA VAL A 96 2.42 15.77 5.97
C VAL A 96 3.31 16.17 4.80
N ASP A 97 3.24 17.43 4.39
CA ASP A 97 3.84 17.93 3.14
C ASP A 97 5.32 17.59 2.98
N PHE A 98 6.10 17.70 4.07
CA PHE A 98 7.54 17.41 4.01
C PHE A 98 7.90 15.93 4.08
N MET A 99 6.91 15.04 4.25
CA MET A 99 7.09 13.60 4.29
C MET A 99 6.52 12.91 3.04
N GLU A 100 5.56 13.54 2.35
CA GLU A 100 4.88 12.90 1.22
C GLU A 100 5.87 12.46 0.12
N SER A 101 5.85 11.18 -0.21
CA SER A 101 6.64 10.55 -1.28
C SER A 101 8.16 10.64 -1.10
N ASP A 102 8.66 11.09 0.02
CA ASP A 102 10.09 11.13 0.32
C ASP A 102 10.54 9.84 1.01
N PHE A 103 11.34 9.03 0.31
CA PHE A 103 11.82 7.74 0.79
C PHE A 103 12.70 7.81 2.05
N HIS A 104 13.31 8.96 2.35
CA HIS A 104 14.11 9.13 3.57
C HIS A 104 13.27 8.90 4.85
N TRP A 105 11.96 9.12 4.78
CA TRP A 105 11.04 8.89 5.88
C TRP A 105 10.61 7.43 6.04
N HIS A 106 11.00 6.55 5.15
CA HIS A 106 10.58 5.14 5.20
C HIS A 106 11.04 4.43 6.48
N GLY A 107 12.22 4.79 7.00
CA GLY A 107 12.79 4.18 8.20
C GLY A 107 13.28 5.17 9.25
N MET A 108 12.97 6.45 9.13
CA MET A 108 13.49 7.51 10.00
C MET A 108 12.36 8.18 10.80
N PRO A 109 12.44 8.22 12.14
CA PRO A 109 11.45 8.94 12.93
C PRO A 109 11.69 10.46 12.82
N PRO A 110 10.64 11.30 12.89
CA PRO A 110 10.78 12.75 12.95
C PRO A 110 11.42 13.19 14.29
N ASP A 111 12.21 14.25 14.25
CA ASP A 111 12.63 14.96 15.45
C ASP A 111 11.46 15.71 16.11
N HIS A 112 11.73 16.37 17.27
CA HIS A 112 10.69 17.01 18.05
C HIS A 112 10.00 18.18 17.30
N GLU A 113 10.74 18.98 16.54
CA GLU A 113 10.17 20.11 15.78
C GLU A 113 9.43 19.61 14.53
N GLN A 114 9.98 18.62 13.85
CA GLN A 114 9.32 17.94 12.74
C GLN A 114 8.01 17.26 13.18
N ALA A 115 8.02 16.60 14.35
CA ALA A 115 6.82 16.00 14.91
C ALA A 115 5.73 17.04 15.23
N LYS A 116 6.10 18.19 15.79
CA LYS A 116 5.15 19.31 16.02
C LYS A 116 4.55 19.81 14.71
N LYS A 117 5.40 20.01 13.70
CA LYS A 117 4.96 20.45 12.37
C LYS A 117 4.01 19.43 11.75
N ALA A 118 4.38 18.14 11.74
CA ALA A 118 3.54 17.07 11.20
C ALA A 118 2.18 16.99 11.90
N LEU A 119 2.16 17.08 13.24
CA LEU A 119 0.91 17.09 14.00
C LEU A 119 0.05 18.31 13.70
N HIS A 120 0.66 19.46 13.45
CA HIS A 120 -0.07 20.67 13.04
C HIS A 120 -0.70 20.47 11.66
N GLU A 121 0.05 19.95 10.69
CA GLU A 121 -0.43 19.68 9.34
C GLU A 121 -1.57 18.65 9.34
N LEU A 122 -1.44 17.57 10.11
CA LEU A 122 -2.48 16.53 10.23
C LEU A 122 -3.76 17.04 10.90
N ARG A 123 -3.65 17.92 11.91
CA ARG A 123 -4.82 18.49 12.60
C ARG A 123 -5.58 19.46 11.72
N THR A 124 -4.88 20.13 10.82
CA THR A 124 -5.50 21.08 9.91
C THR A 124 -5.90 20.44 8.59
N LEU A 125 -5.27 19.32 8.19
CA LEU A 125 -5.27 18.76 6.83
C LEU A 125 -5.22 19.87 5.78
N GLY A 126 -4.26 20.77 5.94
CA GLY A 126 -4.25 22.00 5.15
C GLY A 126 -5.52 22.82 5.33
N GLY A 127 -6.12 22.83 6.54
CA GLY A 127 -7.38 23.47 6.84
C GLY A 127 -8.65 22.71 6.45
N LYS A 128 -8.54 21.45 6.03
CA LYS A 128 -9.67 20.63 5.57
C LYS A 128 -10.27 19.72 6.64
N ILE A 129 -9.53 19.40 7.69
CA ILE A 129 -10.13 18.90 8.92
C ILE A 129 -10.31 20.09 9.87
N ARG A 130 -11.13 21.01 9.54
CA ARG A 130 -11.87 21.75 10.56
C ARG A 130 -12.90 20.75 11.06
N GLY A 131 -12.78 20.42 12.34
CA GLY A 131 -13.67 19.48 12.94
C GLY A 131 -15.11 19.87 12.70
N GLU A 132 -15.95 18.88 12.52
CA GLU A 132 -17.42 19.00 12.62
C GLU A 132 -17.85 19.51 14.02
N HIS A 133 -16.92 20.14 14.76
CA HIS A 133 -17.07 20.56 16.16
C HIS A 133 -16.66 22.02 16.39
N GLU A 134 -16.60 22.88 15.34
CA GLU A 134 -16.61 24.34 15.49
C GLU A 134 -18.00 24.93 15.19
#